data_e3800e426b610bb7f33f4f47a58a3fd8
#
_entry.id   e3800e426b610bb7f33f4f47a58a3fd8
#
_cell.length_a   1.000
_cell.length_b   1.000
_cell.length_c   1.000
_cell.angle_alpha   90.00
_cell.angle_beta   90.00
_cell.angle_gamma   90.00
#
_symmetry.space_group_name_H-M   'P 1'
#
loop_
_entity.id
_entity.type
_entity.pdbx_description
1 polymer ?
#
loop_
_entity_poly.entity_id
_entity_poly.type
_entity_poly.pdbx_seq_one_letter_code
_entity_poly.pdbx_strand_id
1 'polypeptide(L)'
;MFLLNNTELFLLGITLIGFVILSLYYLIAYARPLRASRRTDDTLEEGNKLPVSIIIYAKNDSENLKKHLPALLTQDYPEYQVVVINDGSSDDTDDTLKFFQNEYKHLYHTYVPSDARYLSRRKLAFTLGAKAAKYDILLFTEANCQPLNDQWLSAMVGGYTPETSIVLGLSLIH
;
A
#
# COMPACT_ATOMS: atom_id res chain seq x y z
N MET A 1 34.25 6.68 47.93
CA MET A 1 33.74 7.86 47.22
C MET A 1 34.59 8.00 45.97
N PHE A 2 34.10 7.51 44.81
CA PHE A 2 34.88 7.61 43.55
C PHE A 2 34.73 9.04 43.04
N LEU A 3 35.80 9.82 43.16
CA LEU A 3 35.87 11.14 42.54
C LEU A 3 36.29 10.97 41.07
N LEU A 4 35.39 11.21 40.16
CA LEU A 4 35.64 11.20 38.72
C LEU A 4 36.69 12.27 38.40
N ASN A 5 37.69 11.90 37.58
CA ASN A 5 38.70 12.83 37.09
C ASN A 5 38.08 13.78 36.05
N ASN A 6 38.64 14.97 35.88
CA ASN A 6 38.12 15.98 34.93
C ASN A 6 37.96 15.44 33.50
N THR A 7 38.82 14.52 33.06
CA THR A 7 38.73 13.84 31.76
C THR A 7 37.53 12.89 31.68
N GLU A 8 37.24 12.18 32.77
CA GLU A 8 36.09 11.28 32.83
C GLU A 8 34.76 12.06 32.83
N LEU A 9 34.72 13.18 33.54
CA LEU A 9 33.58 14.08 33.57
C LEU A 9 33.31 14.70 32.19
N PHE A 10 34.37 15.07 31.45
CA PHE A 10 34.28 15.59 30.10
C PHE A 10 33.75 14.54 29.11
N LEU A 11 34.26 13.31 29.16
CA LEU A 11 33.76 12.18 28.33
C LEU A 11 32.31 11.84 28.64
N LEU A 12 31.93 11.86 29.92
CA LEU A 12 30.56 11.62 30.36
C LEU A 12 29.61 12.71 29.83
N GLY A 13 30.04 13.96 29.78
CA GLY A 13 29.30 15.07 29.19
C GLY A 13 29.06 14.88 27.70
N ILE A 14 30.09 14.47 26.93
CA ILE A 14 29.96 14.21 25.49
C ILE A 14 28.96 13.05 25.20
N THR A 15 29.09 11.97 25.98
CA THR A 15 28.18 10.80 25.81
C THR A 15 26.75 11.16 26.15
N LEU A 16 26.51 11.97 27.16
CA LEU A 16 25.15 12.41 27.52
C LEU A 16 24.54 13.31 26.43
N ILE A 17 25.33 14.23 25.88
CA ILE A 17 24.90 15.08 24.75
C ILE A 17 24.56 14.23 23.53
N GLY A 18 25.38 13.25 23.18
CA GLY A 18 25.14 12.32 22.09
C GLY A 18 23.86 11.52 22.30
N PHE A 19 23.60 11.04 23.51
CA PHE A 19 22.39 10.33 23.85
C PHE A 19 21.13 11.21 23.72
N VAL A 20 21.21 12.48 24.17
CA VAL A 20 20.09 13.43 24.03
C VAL A 20 19.79 13.72 22.57
N ILE A 21 20.81 13.96 21.74
CA ILE A 21 20.62 14.20 20.29
C ILE A 21 19.98 12.99 19.62
N LEU A 22 20.45 11.79 19.92
CA LEU A 22 19.92 10.55 19.37
C LEU A 22 18.45 10.33 19.79
N SER A 23 18.15 10.58 21.06
CA SER A 23 16.78 10.46 21.59
C SER A 23 15.83 11.44 20.93
N LEU A 24 16.23 12.71 20.75
CA LEU A 24 15.47 13.73 20.03
C LEU A 24 15.23 13.34 18.57
N TYR A 25 16.25 12.82 17.89
CA TYR A 25 16.12 12.35 16.53
C TYR A 25 15.06 11.25 16.41
N TYR A 26 15.13 10.22 17.27
CA TYR A 26 14.14 9.14 17.28
C TYR A 26 12.74 9.66 17.62
N LEU A 27 12.62 10.55 18.59
CA LEU A 27 11.32 11.11 18.99
C LEU A 27 10.67 11.90 17.84
N ILE A 28 11.45 12.67 17.10
CA ILE A 28 10.96 13.41 15.90
C ILE A 28 10.62 12.44 14.78
N ALA A 29 11.47 11.44 14.51
CA ALA A 29 11.26 10.46 13.46
C ALA A 29 10.00 9.63 13.69
N TYR A 30 9.75 9.19 14.92
CA TYR A 30 8.56 8.41 15.27
C TYR A 30 7.29 9.25 15.49
N ALA A 31 7.42 10.54 15.84
CA ALA A 31 6.26 11.41 16.00
C ALA A 31 5.62 11.83 14.65
N ARG A 32 6.40 11.83 13.56
CA ARG A 32 5.88 12.19 12.22
C ARG A 32 4.79 11.26 11.71
N PRO A 33 4.94 9.92 11.67
CA PRO A 33 3.89 9.01 11.22
C PRO A 33 2.66 9.03 12.14
N LEU A 34 2.83 9.20 13.46
CA LEU A 34 1.73 9.32 14.41
C LEU A 34 0.89 10.60 14.20
N ARG A 35 1.52 11.71 13.79
CA ARG A 35 0.81 12.94 13.45
C ARG A 35 0.13 12.86 12.08
N ALA A 36 0.73 12.14 11.13
CA ALA A 36 0.13 11.90 9.82
C ALA A 36 -1.14 11.05 9.95
N SER A 37 -1.12 10.00 10.78
CA SER A 37 -2.29 9.14 11.04
C SER A 37 -3.48 9.89 11.65
N ARG A 38 -3.25 10.91 12.47
CA ARG A 38 -4.33 11.74 13.05
C ARG A 38 -4.92 12.78 12.07
N ARG A 39 -4.19 13.14 11.03
CA ARG A 39 -4.68 14.09 10.01
C ARG A 39 -5.69 13.48 9.03
N THR A 40 -5.75 12.16 8.94
CA THR A 40 -6.63 11.46 8.00
C THR A 40 -8.12 11.58 8.40
N ASP A 41 -8.42 11.85 9.67
CA ASP A 41 -9.81 11.99 10.14
C ASP A 41 -10.43 13.37 9.82
N ASP A 42 -9.62 14.43 9.65
CA ASP A 42 -10.13 15.80 9.51
C ASP A 42 -10.21 16.31 8.05
N THR A 43 -9.69 15.55 7.06
CA THR A 43 -9.56 16.04 5.68
C THR A 43 -10.28 15.19 4.63
N LEU A 44 -11.28 14.43 5.02
CA LEU A 44 -12.24 13.85 4.07
C LEU A 44 -13.22 14.95 3.60
N GLU A 45 -12.67 16.04 3.02
CA GLU A 45 -13.50 16.96 2.25
C GLU A 45 -14.06 16.20 1.04
N GLU A 46 -15.38 16.14 0.95
CA GLU A 46 -16.16 15.50 -0.13
C GLU A 46 -15.87 16.04 -1.55
N GLY A 47 -14.87 16.91 -1.71
CA GLY A 47 -14.74 17.79 -2.87
C GLY A 47 -14.02 17.24 -4.09
N ASN A 48 -13.19 16.21 -4.01
CA ASN A 48 -12.45 15.74 -5.20
C ASN A 48 -11.96 14.29 -5.06
N LYS A 49 -12.90 13.36 -5.12
CA LYS A 49 -12.57 11.93 -5.16
C LYS A 49 -12.01 11.59 -6.54
N LEU A 50 -10.68 11.62 -6.68
CA LEU A 50 -9.99 11.34 -7.94
C LEU A 50 -10.17 9.87 -8.34
N PRO A 51 -10.45 9.57 -9.60
CA PRO A 51 -10.62 8.19 -10.06
C PRO A 51 -9.33 7.38 -9.92
N VAL A 52 -9.45 6.11 -9.50
CA VAL A 52 -8.31 5.27 -9.10
C VAL A 52 -8.36 3.90 -9.76
N SER A 53 -7.20 3.38 -10.18
CA SER A 53 -7.04 1.98 -10.58
C SER A 53 -6.27 1.20 -9.51
N ILE A 54 -6.91 0.20 -8.91
CA ILE A 54 -6.29 -0.73 -7.95
C ILE A 54 -5.63 -1.86 -8.75
N ILE A 55 -4.32 -2.03 -8.60
CA ILE A 55 -3.51 -3.01 -9.31
C ILE A 55 -3.16 -4.16 -8.34
N ILE A 56 -3.56 -5.37 -8.67
CA ILE A 56 -3.36 -6.56 -7.83
C ILE A 56 -2.51 -7.59 -8.58
N TYR A 57 -1.43 -8.03 -7.95
CA TYR A 57 -0.66 -9.18 -8.41
C TYR A 57 -1.22 -10.46 -7.79
N ALA A 58 -1.42 -11.49 -8.62
CA ALA A 58 -1.90 -12.81 -8.18
C ALA A 58 -1.09 -13.93 -8.83
N LYS A 59 -0.71 -14.93 -8.03
CA LYS A 59 -0.07 -16.14 -8.49
C LYS A 59 -0.39 -17.30 -7.55
N ASN A 60 -1.21 -18.24 -8.02
CA ASN A 60 -1.75 -19.33 -7.20
C ASN A 60 -2.44 -18.81 -5.94
N ASP A 61 -3.30 -17.81 -6.12
CA ASP A 61 -3.93 -17.05 -5.04
C ASP A 61 -5.47 -17.19 -5.05
N SER A 62 -6.01 -18.30 -5.60
CA SER A 62 -7.44 -18.54 -5.71
C SER A 62 -8.19 -18.34 -4.39
N GLU A 63 -7.67 -18.92 -3.29
CA GLU A 63 -8.29 -18.82 -1.96
C GLU A 63 -8.26 -17.39 -1.41
N ASN A 64 -7.13 -16.69 -1.56
CA ASN A 64 -6.99 -15.31 -1.14
C ASN A 64 -7.92 -14.39 -1.92
N LEU A 65 -8.03 -14.59 -3.24
CA LEU A 65 -8.93 -13.81 -4.09
C LEU A 65 -10.40 -14.05 -3.72
N LYS A 66 -10.82 -15.30 -3.51
CA LYS A 66 -12.18 -15.61 -3.04
C LYS A 66 -12.52 -14.89 -1.75
N LYS A 67 -11.54 -14.77 -0.84
CA LYS A 67 -11.74 -14.18 0.48
C LYS A 67 -11.67 -12.66 0.49
N HIS A 68 -10.73 -12.05 -0.24
CA HIS A 68 -10.39 -10.63 -0.09
C HIS A 68 -10.84 -9.75 -1.25
N LEU A 69 -10.95 -10.31 -2.48
CA LEU A 69 -11.34 -9.54 -3.65
C LEU A 69 -12.74 -8.89 -3.53
N PRO A 70 -13.77 -9.56 -2.95
CA PRO A 70 -15.07 -8.93 -2.76
C PRO A 70 -14.99 -7.62 -1.96
N ALA A 71 -14.17 -7.57 -0.90
CA ALA A 71 -14.02 -6.36 -0.10
C ALA A 71 -13.34 -5.20 -0.88
N LEU A 72 -12.50 -5.50 -1.87
CA LEU A 72 -11.91 -4.51 -2.77
C LEU A 72 -12.90 -4.07 -3.86
N LEU A 73 -13.83 -4.94 -4.26
CA LEU A 73 -14.83 -4.66 -5.28
C LEU A 73 -16.09 -3.94 -4.75
N THR A 74 -16.24 -3.84 -3.42
CA THR A 74 -17.39 -3.20 -2.77
C THR A 74 -17.00 -1.98 -1.94
N GLN A 75 -15.92 -1.28 -2.32
CA GLN A 75 -15.52 -0.05 -1.66
C GLN A 75 -16.53 1.08 -1.90
N ASP A 76 -16.81 1.87 -0.88
CA ASP A 76 -17.62 3.08 -0.99
C ASP A 76 -16.80 4.22 -1.62
N TYR A 77 -16.62 4.10 -2.95
CA TYR A 77 -15.85 5.05 -3.74
C TYR A 77 -16.52 5.28 -5.09
N PRO A 78 -16.67 6.54 -5.56
CA PRO A 78 -17.51 6.87 -6.70
C PRO A 78 -16.99 6.31 -8.03
N GLU A 79 -15.69 6.34 -8.25
CA GLU A 79 -15.11 5.96 -9.54
C GLU A 79 -13.76 5.27 -9.37
N TYR A 80 -13.74 3.94 -9.52
CA TYR A 80 -12.52 3.16 -9.44
C TYR A 80 -12.59 1.91 -10.34
N GLN A 81 -11.43 1.34 -10.60
CA GLN A 81 -11.25 0.09 -11.33
C GLN A 81 -10.36 -0.85 -10.52
N VAL A 82 -10.61 -2.14 -10.59
CA VAL A 82 -9.71 -3.17 -10.07
C VAL A 82 -9.10 -3.93 -11.24
N VAL A 83 -7.78 -4.00 -11.29
CA VAL A 83 -7.01 -4.71 -12.32
C VAL A 83 -6.20 -5.82 -11.66
N VAL A 84 -6.53 -7.07 -11.95
CA VAL A 84 -5.79 -8.23 -11.41
C VAL A 84 -4.90 -8.82 -12.50
N ILE A 85 -3.61 -8.99 -12.18
CA ILE A 85 -2.63 -9.58 -13.08
C ILE A 85 -2.30 -10.98 -12.61
N ASN A 86 -2.76 -11.99 -13.38
CA ASN A 86 -2.46 -13.40 -13.14
C ASN A 86 -1.09 -13.76 -13.72
N ASP A 87 -0.14 -14.15 -12.87
CA ASP A 87 1.22 -14.56 -13.26
C ASP A 87 1.29 -16.07 -13.53
N GLY A 88 0.46 -16.57 -14.43
CA GLY A 88 0.51 -17.96 -14.87
C GLY A 88 0.21 -18.94 -13.74
N SER A 89 -0.88 -18.70 -13.01
CA SER A 89 -1.36 -19.60 -11.95
C SER A 89 -1.75 -20.97 -12.52
N SER A 90 -1.53 -22.02 -11.74
CA SER A 90 -1.87 -23.41 -12.05
C SER A 90 -3.05 -23.93 -11.22
N ASP A 91 -3.54 -23.11 -10.30
CA ASP A 91 -4.72 -23.35 -9.47
C ASP A 91 -6.00 -22.72 -10.09
N ASP A 92 -7.10 -22.69 -9.33
CA ASP A 92 -8.39 -22.10 -9.77
C ASP A 92 -8.39 -20.56 -9.82
N THR A 93 -7.24 -19.89 -9.79
CA THR A 93 -7.14 -18.41 -9.82
C THR A 93 -7.87 -17.84 -11.05
N ASP A 94 -7.66 -18.44 -12.20
CA ASP A 94 -8.25 -17.96 -13.46
C ASP A 94 -9.78 -18.06 -13.47
N ASP A 95 -10.31 -19.18 -13.03
CA ASP A 95 -11.77 -19.38 -12.95
C ASP A 95 -12.42 -18.48 -11.90
N THR A 96 -11.72 -18.24 -10.79
CA THR A 96 -12.13 -17.30 -9.75
C THR A 96 -12.21 -15.88 -10.30
N LEU A 97 -11.22 -15.44 -11.07
CA LEU A 97 -11.19 -14.10 -11.67
C LEU A 97 -12.30 -13.93 -12.72
N LYS A 98 -12.54 -14.94 -13.57
CA LYS A 98 -13.64 -14.93 -14.54
C LYS A 98 -15.01 -14.83 -13.85
N PHE A 99 -15.20 -15.56 -12.75
CA PHE A 99 -16.43 -15.51 -11.95
C PHE A 99 -16.69 -14.08 -11.47
N PHE A 100 -15.73 -13.45 -10.80
CA PHE A 100 -15.88 -12.08 -10.28
C PHE A 100 -15.99 -11.04 -11.40
N GLN A 101 -15.31 -11.20 -12.52
CA GLN A 101 -15.44 -10.27 -13.65
C GLN A 101 -16.83 -10.26 -14.28
N ASN A 102 -17.52 -11.38 -14.27
CA ASN A 102 -18.92 -11.45 -14.73
C ASN A 102 -19.88 -10.72 -13.78
N GLU A 103 -19.57 -10.70 -12.49
CA GLU A 103 -20.37 -10.06 -11.45
C GLU A 103 -20.07 -8.56 -11.33
N TYR A 104 -18.79 -8.16 -11.43
CA TYR A 104 -18.33 -6.79 -11.21
C TYR A 104 -17.73 -6.17 -12.48
N LYS A 105 -18.45 -5.26 -13.11
CA LYS A 105 -18.05 -4.62 -14.38
C LYS A 105 -16.77 -3.77 -14.31
N HIS A 106 -16.38 -3.32 -13.12
CA HIS A 106 -15.18 -2.53 -12.90
C HIS A 106 -13.95 -3.40 -12.54
N LEU A 107 -14.11 -4.72 -12.52
CA LEU A 107 -13.00 -5.67 -12.46
C LEU A 107 -12.52 -6.00 -13.88
N TYR A 108 -11.21 -5.87 -14.09
CA TYR A 108 -10.52 -6.35 -15.28
C TYR A 108 -9.37 -7.27 -14.87
N HIS A 109 -9.18 -8.38 -15.55
CA HIS A 109 -8.01 -9.22 -15.32
C HIS A 109 -7.22 -9.46 -16.61
N THR A 110 -5.92 -9.65 -16.47
CA THR A 110 -4.99 -9.94 -17.57
C THR A 110 -3.87 -10.88 -17.08
N TYR A 111 -3.02 -11.30 -18.00
CA TYR A 111 -2.00 -12.33 -17.74
C TYR A 111 -0.60 -11.79 -18.01
N VAL A 112 0.37 -12.31 -17.26
CA VAL A 112 1.78 -12.17 -17.63
C VAL A 112 2.07 -13.19 -18.75
N PRO A 113 2.59 -12.76 -19.92
CA PRO A 113 2.96 -13.70 -20.99
C PRO A 113 3.92 -14.79 -20.52
N SER A 114 3.67 -16.03 -20.90
CA SER A 114 4.46 -17.21 -20.46
C SER A 114 5.89 -17.19 -20.96
N ASP A 115 6.11 -16.59 -22.14
CA ASP A 115 7.39 -16.44 -22.82
C ASP A 115 8.19 -15.20 -22.38
N ALA A 116 7.63 -14.38 -21.50
CA ALA A 116 8.29 -13.18 -21.02
C ALA A 116 9.57 -13.51 -20.21
N ARG A 117 10.72 -13.16 -20.79
CA ARG A 117 12.05 -13.35 -20.17
C ARG A 117 12.45 -12.08 -19.41
N TYR A 118 11.86 -11.86 -18.24
CA TYR A 118 12.19 -10.75 -17.37
C TYR A 118 12.83 -11.25 -16.08
N LEU A 119 13.79 -10.48 -15.56
CA LEU A 119 14.46 -10.75 -14.27
C LEU A 119 13.47 -10.80 -13.08
N SER A 120 12.33 -10.08 -13.19
CA SER A 120 11.29 -10.11 -12.19
C SER A 120 9.91 -10.10 -12.86
N ARG A 121 9.21 -11.22 -12.81
CA ARG A 121 7.84 -11.37 -13.31
C ARG A 121 6.87 -10.45 -12.58
N ARG A 122 7.08 -10.24 -11.28
CA ARG A 122 6.26 -9.34 -10.47
C ARG A 122 6.35 -7.87 -10.94
N LYS A 123 7.57 -7.39 -11.27
CA LYS A 123 7.74 -6.05 -11.85
C LYS A 123 7.04 -5.93 -13.22
N LEU A 124 7.14 -6.97 -14.04
CA LEU A 124 6.43 -7.00 -15.32
C LEU A 124 4.92 -6.98 -15.09
N ALA A 125 4.39 -7.77 -14.16
CA ALA A 125 2.97 -7.79 -13.83
C ALA A 125 2.47 -6.39 -13.42
N PHE A 126 3.16 -5.70 -12.52
CA PHE A 126 2.80 -4.34 -12.14
C PHE A 126 2.89 -3.35 -13.32
N THR A 127 3.87 -3.50 -14.20
CA THR A 127 3.96 -2.68 -15.42
C THR A 127 2.79 -2.94 -16.36
N LEU A 128 2.37 -4.20 -16.52
CA LEU A 128 1.20 -4.56 -17.33
C LEU A 128 -0.09 -4.02 -16.69
N GLY A 129 -0.22 -4.13 -15.38
CA GLY A 129 -1.35 -3.56 -14.64
C GLY A 129 -1.45 -2.05 -14.80
N ALA A 130 -0.33 -1.34 -14.67
CA ALA A 130 -0.29 0.10 -14.90
C ALA A 130 -0.67 0.50 -16.33
N LYS A 131 -0.28 -0.30 -17.34
CA LYS A 131 -0.69 -0.08 -18.74
C LYS A 131 -2.17 -0.42 -19.01
N ALA A 132 -2.74 -1.35 -18.26
CA ALA A 132 -4.14 -1.73 -18.35
C ALA A 132 -5.06 -0.83 -17.51
N ALA A 133 -4.50 0.00 -16.67
CA ALA A 133 -5.22 0.94 -15.83
C ALA A 133 -5.95 1.98 -16.67
N LYS A 134 -7.20 2.27 -16.29
CA LYS A 134 -8.03 3.30 -16.92
C LYS A 134 -7.73 4.70 -16.36
N TYR A 135 -7.28 4.77 -15.10
CA TYR A 135 -7.08 6.02 -14.37
C TYR A 135 -5.62 6.25 -14.04
N ASP A 136 -5.23 7.53 -13.93
CA ASP A 136 -3.83 7.94 -13.72
C ASP A 136 -3.34 7.67 -12.30
N ILE A 137 -4.24 7.64 -11.30
CA ILE A 137 -3.88 7.29 -9.94
C ILE A 137 -3.88 5.78 -9.81
N LEU A 138 -2.73 5.22 -9.46
CA LEU A 138 -2.51 3.79 -9.33
C LEU A 138 -2.29 3.43 -7.86
N LEU A 139 -3.08 2.47 -7.36
CA LEU A 139 -2.90 1.89 -6.04
C LEU A 139 -2.47 0.43 -6.20
N PHE A 140 -1.29 0.09 -5.68
CA PHE A 140 -0.74 -1.27 -5.77
C PHE A 140 -1.00 -2.03 -4.48
N THR A 141 -1.55 -3.24 -4.61
CA THR A 141 -1.79 -4.15 -3.48
C THR A 141 -1.59 -5.61 -3.91
N GLU A 142 -1.75 -6.54 -3.00
CA GLU A 142 -1.60 -7.99 -3.25
C GLU A 142 -2.91 -8.74 -2.96
N ALA A 143 -3.05 -9.94 -3.54
CA ALA A 143 -4.25 -10.76 -3.37
C ALA A 143 -4.51 -11.18 -1.91
N ASN A 144 -3.48 -11.25 -1.07
CA ASN A 144 -3.56 -11.58 0.34
C ASN A 144 -3.88 -10.37 1.26
N CYS A 145 -3.98 -9.16 0.69
CA CYS A 145 -4.31 -7.97 1.45
C CYS A 145 -5.82 -7.78 1.52
N GLN A 146 -6.32 -7.58 2.72
CA GLN A 146 -7.74 -7.27 2.97
C GLN A 146 -7.87 -5.80 3.39
N PRO A 147 -8.74 -5.02 2.74
CA PRO A 147 -9.08 -3.68 3.23
C PRO A 147 -9.77 -3.78 4.59
N LEU A 148 -9.48 -2.85 5.48
CA LEU A 148 -10.02 -2.86 6.85
C LEU A 148 -11.54 -2.64 6.87
N ASN A 149 -12.04 -1.81 5.94
CA ASN A 149 -13.45 -1.46 5.79
C ASN A 149 -13.72 -0.96 4.36
N ASP A 150 -14.94 -0.55 4.08
CA ASP A 150 -15.40 0.01 2.80
C ASP A 150 -14.88 1.43 2.51
N GLN A 151 -14.38 2.15 3.51
CA GLN A 151 -13.76 3.48 3.38
C GLN A 151 -12.24 3.42 3.16
N TRP A 152 -11.65 2.23 3.07
CA TRP A 152 -10.21 2.06 2.92
C TRP A 152 -9.65 2.80 1.68
N LEU A 153 -10.35 2.72 0.54
CA LEU A 153 -9.93 3.39 -0.69
C LEU A 153 -9.98 4.92 -0.53
N SER A 154 -11.03 5.45 0.09
CA SER A 154 -11.15 6.88 0.41
C SER A 154 -10.01 7.36 1.30
N ALA A 155 -9.66 6.58 2.33
CA ALA A 155 -8.56 6.90 3.24
C ALA A 155 -7.19 6.89 2.53
N MET A 156 -6.96 5.94 1.61
CA MET A 156 -5.72 5.86 0.83
C MET A 156 -5.57 7.06 -0.12
N VAL A 157 -6.64 7.43 -0.81
CA VAL A 157 -6.63 8.54 -1.76
C VAL A 157 -6.62 9.90 -1.04
N GLY A 158 -7.22 9.99 0.14
CA GLY A 158 -7.23 11.22 0.95
C GLY A 158 -5.83 11.73 1.33
N GLY A 159 -4.83 10.85 1.32
CA GLY A 159 -3.41 11.24 1.47
C GLY A 159 -2.76 11.82 0.21
N TYR A 160 -3.45 11.78 -0.94
CA TYR A 160 -2.93 12.25 -2.21
C TYR A 160 -3.27 13.73 -2.42
N THR A 161 -2.25 14.54 -2.65
CA THR A 161 -2.38 15.96 -2.98
C THR A 161 -1.67 16.23 -4.32
N PRO A 162 -1.94 17.35 -5.01
CA PRO A 162 -1.23 17.71 -6.24
C PRO A 162 0.31 17.75 -6.11
N GLU A 163 0.80 17.93 -4.90
CA GLU A 163 2.24 17.95 -4.57
C GLU A 163 2.78 16.58 -4.14
N THR A 164 1.90 15.59 -3.95
CA THR A 164 2.25 14.25 -3.46
C THR A 164 2.42 13.30 -4.63
N SER A 165 3.64 12.79 -4.85
CA SER A 165 3.89 11.80 -5.90
C SER A 165 3.60 10.36 -5.46
N ILE A 166 3.72 10.04 -4.18
CA ILE A 166 3.56 8.68 -3.63
C ILE A 166 2.92 8.75 -2.25
N VAL A 167 1.90 7.93 -2.03
CA VAL A 167 1.29 7.68 -0.71
C VAL A 167 1.57 6.23 -0.30
N LEU A 168 2.04 6.02 0.93
CA LEU A 168 2.30 4.69 1.48
C LEU A 168 1.26 4.37 2.55
N GLY A 169 0.50 3.30 2.33
CA GLY A 169 -0.38 2.71 3.34
C GLY A 169 0.41 1.78 4.27
N LEU A 170 0.12 1.82 5.56
CA LEU A 170 0.65 0.84 6.52
C LEU A 170 -0.22 -0.41 6.47
N SER A 171 0.41 -1.56 6.18
CA SER A 171 -0.21 -2.88 6.35
C SER A 171 0.12 -3.38 7.76
N LEU A 172 -0.91 -3.61 8.57
CA LEU A 172 -0.75 -4.30 9.84
C LEU A 172 -0.78 -5.80 9.54
N ILE A 173 0.37 -6.45 9.69
CA ILE A 173 0.46 -7.91 9.67
C ILE A 173 0.12 -8.38 11.10
N HIS A 174 -1.00 -9.08 11.22
CA HIS A 174 -1.39 -9.76 12.45
C HIS A 174 -1.00 -11.24 12.36
#